data_aef72f6e6f659d722e4d831705d0da19
#
_entry.id   aef72f6e6f659d722e4d831705d0da19
#
_cell.length_a   1.000
_cell.length_b   1.000
_cell.length_c   1.000
_cell.angle_alpha   90.00
_cell.angle_beta   90.00
_cell.angle_gamma   90.00
#
_symmetry.space_group_name_H-M   'P 1'
#
loop_
_entity.id
_entity.type
_entity.pdbx_description
1 polymer ?
#
loop_
_entity_poly.entity_id
_entity_poly.type
_entity_poly.pdbx_seq_one_letter_code
_entity_poly.pdbx_strand_id
1 'polypeptide(L)'
;MPLVTLKELMKDAEAKRYAVGAYNVINLEMIRGIIAGAEEARSPVILSFAEVHIPLVPLEVIAPIILAAARQAQVPVAVHLDHGQDHEILIRAMQLGFSSVMFDGAHLPLEENIRQTNEISKIAKALGVSVEAELGKILRPEGGGAEEEIEEYDPDDVYTNPQEAQTFIEHTDVDALAVAYGTAHGVYLTEPVLDFERLKLIKELTGLPLVMHGGSGLDEAAYITSIQCGIRKLNYYSNMAHEVANTLQAKLAANSAKQHKSYYHDISRWAMEAVQQDIVRTMRIFGSAGQA
;
A
#
# COMPACT_ATOMS: atom_id res chain seq x y z
N MET A 1 6.80 9.23 19.06
CA MET A 1 6.54 10.22 17.98
C MET A 1 5.63 9.54 16.95
N PRO A 2 4.62 10.21 16.39
CA PRO A 2 3.68 9.53 15.47
C PRO A 2 4.33 9.11 14.13
N LEU A 3 5.26 9.88 13.57
CA LEU A 3 5.99 9.50 12.36
C LEU A 3 7.05 8.44 12.70
N VAL A 4 6.90 7.24 12.13
CA VAL A 4 7.75 6.06 12.34
C VAL A 4 8.18 5.47 11.00
N THR A 5 9.13 4.54 11.03
CA THR A 5 9.58 3.81 9.83
C THR A 5 8.67 2.61 9.53
N LEU A 6 8.70 2.13 8.27
CA LEU A 6 8.04 0.87 7.91
C LEU A 6 8.57 -0.30 8.76
N LYS A 7 9.87 -0.36 8.99
CA LYS A 7 10.52 -1.39 9.83
C LYS A 7 9.91 -1.47 11.23
N GLU A 8 9.66 -0.32 11.86
CA GLU A 8 9.05 -0.27 13.20
C GLU A 8 7.62 -0.82 13.17
N LEU A 9 6.82 -0.44 12.16
CA LEU A 9 5.47 -0.97 11.98
C LEU A 9 5.47 -2.47 11.71
N MET A 10 6.34 -2.93 10.81
CA MET A 10 6.42 -4.35 10.45
C MET A 10 6.87 -5.23 11.61
N LYS A 11 7.76 -4.73 12.47
CA LYS A 11 8.19 -5.44 13.67
C LYS A 11 7.03 -5.68 14.65
N ASP A 12 6.19 -4.69 14.86
CA ASP A 12 5.01 -4.82 15.73
C ASP A 12 3.94 -5.72 15.08
N ALA A 13 3.66 -5.51 13.80
CA ALA A 13 2.72 -6.32 13.03
C ALA A 13 3.12 -7.81 13.01
N GLU A 14 4.41 -8.11 12.89
CA GLU A 14 4.93 -9.49 12.94
C GLU A 14 4.73 -10.11 14.32
N ALA A 15 5.05 -9.39 15.38
CA ALA A 15 4.93 -9.87 16.76
C ALA A 15 3.47 -10.15 17.15
N LYS A 16 2.53 -9.34 16.67
CA LYS A 16 1.11 -9.42 17.01
C LYS A 16 0.25 -10.09 15.92
N ARG A 17 0.83 -10.44 14.78
CA ARG A 17 0.19 -11.17 13.66
C ARG A 17 -1.01 -10.45 13.05
N TYR A 18 -0.89 -9.16 12.78
CA TYR A 18 -1.83 -8.37 11.99
C TYR A 18 -1.16 -7.77 10.75
N ALA A 19 -1.91 -7.13 9.86
CA ALA A 19 -1.34 -6.34 8.77
C ALA A 19 -1.66 -4.86 8.93
N VAL A 20 -0.69 -4.00 8.59
CA VAL A 20 -0.88 -2.55 8.52
C VAL A 20 -1.38 -2.19 7.12
N GLY A 21 -2.47 -1.44 7.05
CA GLY A 21 -2.97 -0.90 5.79
C GLY A 21 -2.06 0.22 5.26
N ALA A 22 -1.67 0.09 4.00
CA ALA A 22 -0.98 1.11 3.23
C ALA A 22 -1.95 1.70 2.21
N TYR A 23 -2.28 2.97 2.41
CA TYR A 23 -3.32 3.65 1.64
C TYR A 23 -2.71 4.75 0.80
N ASN A 24 -2.82 4.63 -0.53
CA ASN A 24 -2.34 5.66 -1.45
C ASN A 24 -3.21 6.92 -1.38
N VAL A 25 -2.56 8.08 -1.36
CA VAL A 25 -3.19 9.41 -1.24
C VAL A 25 -2.77 10.32 -2.37
N ILE A 26 -3.73 11.04 -2.96
CA ILE A 26 -3.48 12.00 -4.03
C ILE A 26 -4.04 13.40 -3.70
N ASN A 27 -4.75 13.55 -2.59
CA ASN A 27 -5.36 14.81 -2.19
C ASN A 27 -5.53 14.91 -0.66
N LEU A 28 -5.92 16.11 -0.21
CA LEU A 28 -6.10 16.41 1.21
C LEU A 28 -7.23 15.62 1.86
N GLU A 29 -8.31 15.37 1.14
CA GLU A 29 -9.48 14.65 1.63
C GLU A 29 -9.14 13.20 1.99
N MET A 30 -8.37 12.53 1.13
CA MET A 30 -7.85 11.18 1.41
C MET A 30 -6.93 11.17 2.63
N ILE A 31 -5.94 12.07 2.68
CA ILE A 31 -5.01 12.16 3.82
C ILE A 31 -5.77 12.33 5.13
N ARG A 32 -6.71 13.28 5.19
CA ARG A 32 -7.50 13.56 6.39
C ARG A 32 -8.45 12.42 6.76
N GLY A 33 -9.11 11.82 5.78
CA GLY A 33 -10.01 10.69 5.99
C GLY A 33 -9.27 9.46 6.53
N ILE A 34 -8.09 9.15 5.98
CA ILE A 34 -7.25 8.02 6.45
C ILE A 34 -6.75 8.27 7.87
N ILE A 35 -6.21 9.45 8.17
CA ILE A 35 -5.75 9.76 9.54
C ILE A 35 -6.92 9.71 10.54
N ALA A 36 -8.06 10.31 10.20
CA ALA A 36 -9.24 10.25 11.09
C ALA A 36 -9.72 8.81 11.32
N GLY A 37 -9.71 7.97 10.28
CA GLY A 37 -10.05 6.55 10.41
C GLY A 37 -9.04 5.76 11.25
N ALA A 38 -7.76 6.04 11.10
CA ALA A 38 -6.70 5.41 11.89
C ALA A 38 -6.78 5.79 13.37
N GLU A 39 -7.06 7.05 13.68
CA GLU A 39 -7.26 7.52 15.05
C GLU A 39 -8.53 6.95 15.68
N GLU A 40 -9.65 6.91 14.94
CA GLU A 40 -10.90 6.28 15.38
C GLU A 40 -10.71 4.79 15.69
N ALA A 41 -10.02 4.08 14.80
CA ALA A 41 -9.72 2.65 14.96
C ALA A 41 -8.61 2.38 15.99
N ARG A 42 -7.86 3.39 16.42
CA ARG A 42 -6.60 3.25 17.18
C ARG A 42 -5.66 2.26 16.49
N SER A 43 -5.38 2.51 15.22
CA SER A 43 -4.61 1.63 14.35
C SER A 43 -3.35 2.33 13.84
N PRO A 44 -2.19 1.66 13.79
CA PRO A 44 -1.07 2.13 12.99
C PRO A 44 -1.48 2.18 11.51
N VAL A 45 -0.85 3.06 10.73
CA VAL A 45 -1.21 3.27 9.32
C VAL A 45 0.01 3.65 8.47
N ILE A 46 -0.03 3.33 7.19
CA ILE A 46 0.93 3.78 6.19
C ILE A 46 0.22 4.72 5.22
N LEU A 47 0.64 6.00 5.18
CA LEU A 47 0.27 6.92 4.13
C LEU A 47 1.23 6.72 2.96
N SER A 48 0.72 6.19 1.86
CA SER A 48 1.49 5.90 0.66
C SER A 48 1.25 6.93 -0.43
N PHE A 49 2.27 7.16 -1.25
CA PHE A 49 2.16 7.91 -2.49
C PHE A 49 2.89 7.15 -3.59
N ALA A 50 2.18 6.71 -4.62
CA ALA A 50 2.77 5.95 -5.70
C ALA A 50 3.36 6.87 -6.78
N GLU A 51 4.50 6.48 -7.36
CA GLU A 51 5.16 7.22 -8.44
C GLU A 51 4.23 7.50 -9.61
N VAL A 52 3.35 6.55 -9.96
CA VAL A 52 2.35 6.70 -11.04
C VAL A 52 1.38 7.87 -10.82
N HIS A 53 1.23 8.36 -9.59
CA HIS A 53 0.37 9.50 -9.27
C HIS A 53 1.04 10.87 -9.44
N ILE A 54 2.34 10.94 -9.73
CA ILE A 54 3.06 12.22 -9.94
C ILE A 54 2.40 13.12 -11.00
N PRO A 55 1.87 12.59 -12.13
CA PRO A 55 1.13 13.43 -13.10
C PRO A 55 -0.16 14.05 -12.56
N LEU A 56 -0.77 13.46 -11.52
CA LEU A 56 -1.98 14.00 -10.87
C LEU A 56 -1.63 15.09 -9.86
N VAL A 57 -0.57 14.87 -9.08
CA VAL A 57 -0.07 15.82 -8.10
C VAL A 57 1.46 15.64 -7.94
N PRO A 58 2.27 16.70 -8.14
CA PRO A 58 3.72 16.59 -7.97
C PRO A 58 4.10 16.18 -6.55
N LEU A 59 5.15 15.37 -6.42
CA LEU A 59 5.64 14.86 -5.14
C LEU A 59 5.97 15.99 -4.17
N GLU A 60 6.56 17.09 -4.64
CA GLU A 60 6.92 18.27 -3.84
C GLU A 60 5.71 19.02 -3.28
N VAL A 61 4.55 18.87 -3.91
CA VAL A 61 3.30 19.50 -3.46
C VAL A 61 2.62 18.66 -2.40
N ILE A 62 2.53 17.35 -2.62
CA ILE A 62 1.78 16.45 -1.72
C ILE A 62 2.60 16.05 -0.49
N ALA A 63 3.92 15.86 -0.62
CA ALA A 63 4.78 15.38 0.46
C ALA A 63 4.71 16.24 1.74
N PRO A 64 4.80 17.57 1.70
CA PRO A 64 4.66 18.41 2.90
C PRO A 64 3.33 18.21 3.61
N ILE A 65 2.24 17.97 2.87
CA ILE A 65 0.88 17.78 3.42
C ILE A 65 0.80 16.41 4.12
N ILE A 66 1.28 15.35 3.47
CA ILE A 66 1.33 14.00 4.04
C ILE A 66 2.17 14.00 5.33
N LEU A 67 3.37 14.59 5.28
CA LEU A 67 4.29 14.65 6.42
C LEU A 67 3.73 15.47 7.58
N ALA A 68 3.05 16.58 7.30
CA ALA A 68 2.40 17.38 8.32
C ALA A 68 1.28 16.60 9.02
N ALA A 69 0.45 15.88 8.27
CA ALA A 69 -0.60 15.02 8.80
C ALA A 69 0.00 13.87 9.64
N ALA A 70 1.02 13.17 9.13
CA ALA A 70 1.69 12.08 9.84
C ALA A 70 2.32 12.52 11.16
N ARG A 71 2.93 13.72 11.21
CA ARG A 71 3.55 14.26 12.43
C ARG A 71 2.55 14.70 13.50
N GLN A 72 1.32 15.04 13.11
CA GLN A 72 0.26 15.50 14.01
C GLN A 72 -0.67 14.37 14.47
N ALA A 73 -0.63 13.23 13.81
CA ALA A 73 -1.48 12.07 14.14
C ALA A 73 -1.28 11.60 15.59
N GLN A 74 -2.31 10.98 16.16
CA GLN A 74 -2.28 10.40 17.50
C GLN A 74 -1.94 8.89 17.50
N VAL A 75 -1.67 8.33 16.32
CA VAL A 75 -1.30 6.93 16.07
C VAL A 75 0.02 6.85 15.32
N PRO A 76 0.74 5.71 15.34
CA PRO A 76 1.94 5.52 14.52
C PRO A 76 1.63 5.59 13.02
N VAL A 77 2.36 6.43 12.29
CA VAL A 77 2.22 6.64 10.84
C VAL A 77 3.56 6.48 10.15
N ALA A 78 3.67 5.59 9.17
CA ALA A 78 4.77 5.63 8.21
C ALA A 78 4.35 6.40 6.96
N VAL A 79 5.29 7.11 6.34
CA VAL A 79 5.08 7.80 5.06
C VAL A 79 5.94 7.09 4.02
N HIS A 80 5.32 6.56 2.99
CA HIS A 80 5.90 5.59 2.06
C HIS A 80 5.79 6.03 0.60
N LEU A 81 6.90 5.98 -0.15
CA LEU A 81 6.87 6.05 -1.61
C LEU A 81 6.65 4.65 -2.14
N ASP A 82 5.57 4.48 -2.89
CA ASP A 82 5.08 3.21 -3.42
C ASP A 82 5.45 3.07 -4.90
N HIS A 83 5.87 1.87 -5.33
CA HIS A 83 6.29 1.54 -6.70
C HIS A 83 7.29 2.52 -7.32
N GLY A 84 8.33 2.90 -6.59
CA GLY A 84 9.42 3.72 -7.13
C GLY A 84 10.30 2.89 -8.08
N GLN A 85 10.35 3.25 -9.36
CA GLN A 85 11.19 2.61 -10.37
C GLN A 85 12.44 3.45 -10.67
N ASP A 86 12.34 4.75 -10.53
CA ASP A 86 13.44 5.67 -10.74
C ASP A 86 14.17 5.97 -9.43
N HIS A 87 15.49 5.76 -9.40
CA HIS A 87 16.34 6.08 -8.24
C HIS A 87 16.27 7.56 -7.86
N GLU A 88 16.10 8.48 -8.82
CA GLU A 88 15.98 9.91 -8.54
C GLU A 88 14.73 10.22 -7.71
N ILE A 89 13.59 9.62 -8.04
CA ILE A 89 12.33 9.78 -7.29
C ILE A 89 12.44 9.19 -5.89
N LEU A 90 13.05 8.01 -5.75
CA LEU A 90 13.29 7.38 -4.45
C LEU A 90 14.15 8.27 -3.54
N ILE A 91 15.27 8.78 -4.06
CA ILE A 91 16.16 9.69 -3.34
C ILE A 91 15.42 11.00 -3.00
N ARG A 92 14.63 11.49 -3.95
CA ARG A 92 13.85 12.72 -3.74
C ARG A 92 12.80 12.56 -2.63
N ALA A 93 12.10 11.43 -2.57
CA ALA A 93 11.16 11.12 -1.49
C ALA A 93 11.87 11.08 -0.12
N MET A 94 13.04 10.42 -0.03
CA MET A 94 13.85 10.39 1.18
C MET A 94 14.29 11.81 1.62
N GLN A 95 14.73 12.66 0.68
CA GLN A 95 15.11 14.06 0.95
C GLN A 95 13.94 14.90 1.46
N LEU A 96 12.72 14.64 0.98
CA LEU A 96 11.51 15.31 1.44
C LEU A 96 11.08 14.85 2.84
N GLY A 97 11.60 13.71 3.33
CA GLY A 97 11.37 13.20 4.68
C GLY A 97 10.43 12.00 4.76
N PHE A 98 10.23 11.28 3.67
CA PHE A 98 9.54 9.99 3.69
C PHE A 98 10.31 9.03 4.61
N SER A 99 9.60 8.26 5.42
CA SER A 99 10.20 7.32 6.37
C SER A 99 10.37 5.92 5.80
N SER A 100 9.87 5.70 4.58
CA SER A 100 9.97 4.46 3.85
C SER A 100 9.87 4.69 2.34
N VAL A 101 10.54 3.84 1.55
CA VAL A 101 10.44 3.81 0.09
C VAL A 101 10.40 2.37 -0.39
N MET A 102 9.73 2.13 -1.52
CA MET A 102 9.76 0.86 -2.22
C MET A 102 10.51 1.01 -3.54
N PHE A 103 11.52 0.18 -3.75
CA PHE A 103 12.12 -0.01 -5.06
C PHE A 103 11.45 -1.17 -5.79
N ASP A 104 10.75 -0.84 -6.88
CA ASP A 104 10.06 -1.81 -7.74
C ASP A 104 10.99 -2.25 -8.89
N GLY A 105 11.81 -3.25 -8.60
CA GLY A 105 12.70 -3.90 -9.56
C GLY A 105 12.15 -5.21 -10.13
N ALA A 106 10.85 -5.53 -9.96
CA ALA A 106 10.26 -6.81 -10.36
C ALA A 106 10.33 -7.10 -11.86
N HIS A 107 10.48 -6.07 -12.69
CA HIS A 107 10.66 -6.20 -14.14
C HIS A 107 12.11 -6.54 -14.56
N LEU A 108 13.07 -6.44 -13.63
CA LEU A 108 14.50 -6.69 -13.88
C LEU A 108 14.86 -8.16 -13.67
N PRO A 109 15.94 -8.65 -14.32
CA PRO A 109 16.54 -9.92 -13.92
C PRO A 109 16.95 -9.91 -12.43
N LEU A 110 16.86 -11.05 -11.74
CA LEU A 110 17.07 -11.18 -10.29
C LEU A 110 18.38 -10.51 -9.80
N GLU A 111 19.51 -10.78 -10.49
CA GLU A 111 20.82 -10.21 -10.13
C GLU A 111 20.84 -8.68 -10.23
N GLU A 112 20.16 -8.13 -11.23
CA GLU A 112 20.09 -6.68 -11.41
C GLU A 112 19.13 -6.04 -10.41
N ASN A 113 18.00 -6.69 -10.09
CA ASN A 113 17.10 -6.27 -9.01
C ASN A 113 17.87 -6.23 -7.68
N ILE A 114 18.59 -7.29 -7.31
CA ILE A 114 19.46 -7.35 -6.12
C ILE A 114 20.45 -6.17 -6.10
N ARG A 115 21.14 -5.92 -7.24
CA ARG A 115 22.15 -4.86 -7.34
C ARG A 115 21.55 -3.49 -7.07
N GLN A 116 20.45 -3.15 -7.77
CA GLN A 116 19.80 -1.84 -7.64
C GLN A 116 19.13 -1.66 -6.28
N THR A 117 18.46 -2.70 -5.77
CA THR A 117 17.89 -2.70 -4.40
C THR A 117 18.97 -2.37 -3.36
N ASN A 118 20.16 -2.96 -3.48
CA ASN A 118 21.26 -2.69 -2.56
C ASN A 118 21.81 -1.25 -2.66
N GLU A 119 21.79 -0.65 -3.85
CA GLU A 119 22.17 0.76 -4.02
C GLU A 119 21.23 1.69 -3.27
N ILE A 120 19.92 1.46 -3.43
CA ILE A 120 18.89 2.23 -2.70
C ILE A 120 18.94 1.94 -1.18
N SER A 121 19.09 0.68 -0.78
CA SER A 121 19.15 0.30 0.64
C SER A 121 20.32 0.96 1.37
N LYS A 122 21.49 1.10 0.74
CA LYS A 122 22.64 1.82 1.32
C LYS A 122 22.33 3.29 1.60
N ILE A 123 21.66 3.96 0.65
CA ILE A 123 21.26 5.38 0.79
C ILE A 123 20.20 5.51 1.87
N ALA A 124 19.16 4.69 1.81
CA ALA A 124 18.04 4.70 2.75
C ALA A 124 18.51 4.46 4.19
N LYS A 125 19.38 3.46 4.39
CA LYS A 125 19.97 3.14 5.71
C LYS A 125 20.76 4.30 6.29
N ALA A 126 21.53 5.01 5.47
CA ALA A 126 22.28 6.20 5.90
C ALA A 126 21.36 7.35 6.35
N LEU A 127 20.13 7.39 5.86
CA LEU A 127 19.11 8.38 6.18
C LEU A 127 18.09 7.91 7.23
N GLY A 128 18.19 6.66 7.70
CA GLY A 128 17.22 6.07 8.65
C GLY A 128 15.86 5.78 8.01
N VAL A 129 15.82 5.53 6.70
CA VAL A 129 14.61 5.22 5.92
C VAL A 129 14.55 3.72 5.66
N SER A 130 13.35 3.12 5.81
CA SER A 130 13.12 1.71 5.50
C SER A 130 12.95 1.47 4.01
N VAL A 131 13.33 0.25 3.57
CA VAL A 131 13.19 -0.16 2.17
C VAL A 131 12.31 -1.39 2.05
N GLU A 132 11.35 -1.30 1.13
CA GLU A 132 10.58 -2.41 0.57
C GLU A 132 11.11 -2.74 -0.83
N ALA A 133 11.08 -4.01 -1.21
CA ALA A 133 11.37 -4.45 -2.57
C ALA A 133 10.27 -5.37 -3.08
N GLU A 134 10.30 -5.69 -4.38
CA GLU A 134 9.30 -6.57 -5.01
C GLU A 134 9.95 -7.67 -5.85
N LEU A 135 9.35 -8.86 -5.78
CA LEU A 135 9.64 -10.00 -6.65
C LEU A 135 8.35 -10.61 -7.20
N GLY A 136 8.45 -11.10 -8.44
CA GLY A 136 7.29 -11.55 -9.21
C GLY A 136 6.56 -10.38 -9.84
N LYS A 137 5.57 -10.66 -10.68
CA LYS A 137 4.82 -9.63 -11.41
C LYS A 137 3.41 -9.53 -10.84
N ILE A 138 3.08 -8.38 -10.27
CA ILE A 138 1.68 -8.10 -9.94
C ILE A 138 0.92 -7.88 -11.24
N LEU A 139 -0.15 -8.62 -11.42
CA LEU A 139 -0.99 -8.54 -12.61
C LEU A 139 -1.63 -7.16 -12.71
N ARG A 140 -1.63 -6.58 -13.90
CA ARG A 140 -1.98 -5.20 -14.23
C ARG A 140 -1.09 -4.15 -13.54
N PRO A 141 -0.73 -3.07 -14.25
CA PRO A 141 0.01 -1.96 -13.67
C PRO A 141 -0.86 -1.19 -12.67
N GLU A 142 -0.24 -0.58 -11.67
CA GLU A 142 -0.92 0.34 -10.76
C GLU A 142 -1.46 1.56 -11.52
N GLY A 143 -2.66 2.02 -11.16
CA GLY A 143 -3.34 3.14 -11.86
C GLY A 143 -4.00 2.76 -13.18
N GLY A 144 -3.91 1.52 -13.63
CA GLY A 144 -4.63 1.00 -14.79
C GLY A 144 -6.14 0.98 -14.59
N GLY A 145 -6.92 1.17 -15.67
CA GLY A 145 -8.38 1.13 -15.62
C GLY A 145 -8.92 -0.24 -15.25
N ALA A 146 -10.09 -0.26 -14.61
CA ALA A 146 -10.78 -1.49 -14.18
C ALA A 146 -11.22 -2.40 -15.33
N GLU A 147 -11.12 -1.93 -16.57
CA GLU A 147 -11.68 -2.60 -17.76
C GLU A 147 -10.67 -3.47 -18.53
N GLU A 148 -9.39 -3.50 -18.10
CA GLU A 148 -8.39 -4.36 -18.73
C GLU A 148 -8.57 -5.80 -18.28
N GLU A 149 -8.93 -6.69 -19.21
CA GLU A 149 -8.95 -8.13 -18.95
C GLU A 149 -7.54 -8.62 -18.63
N ILE A 150 -7.43 -9.52 -17.62
CA ILE A 150 -6.17 -10.20 -17.35
C ILE A 150 -6.03 -11.29 -18.43
N GLU A 151 -4.99 -11.18 -19.26
CA GLU A 151 -4.65 -12.22 -20.24
C GLU A 151 -4.35 -13.55 -19.51
N GLU A 152 -4.57 -14.66 -20.20
CA GLU A 152 -4.20 -15.97 -19.70
C GLU A 152 -2.67 -16.05 -19.49
N TYR A 153 -2.21 -16.46 -18.32
CA TYR A 153 -0.80 -16.52 -17.94
C TYR A 153 -0.46 -17.82 -17.24
N ASP A 154 0.80 -18.24 -17.33
CA ASP A 154 1.31 -19.32 -16.47
C ASP A 154 1.69 -18.71 -15.10
N PRO A 155 1.11 -19.22 -13.99
CA PRO A 155 1.45 -18.76 -12.65
C PRO A 155 2.96 -18.80 -12.34
N ASP A 156 3.70 -19.77 -12.88
CA ASP A 156 5.13 -19.90 -12.63
C ASP A 156 5.97 -18.83 -13.35
N ASP A 157 5.43 -18.18 -14.40
CA ASP A 157 6.08 -17.06 -15.09
C ASP A 157 5.80 -15.71 -14.41
N VAL A 158 4.79 -15.66 -13.54
CA VAL A 158 4.26 -14.41 -12.94
C VAL A 158 4.47 -14.38 -11.43
N TYR A 159 4.15 -15.46 -10.73
CA TYR A 159 4.21 -15.50 -9.28
C TYR A 159 5.65 -15.54 -8.77
N THR A 160 5.85 -14.97 -7.59
CA THR A 160 7.16 -14.98 -6.94
C THR A 160 7.67 -16.40 -6.73
N ASN A 161 8.85 -16.71 -7.25
CA ASN A 161 9.53 -17.98 -7.02
C ASN A 161 10.10 -17.99 -5.58
N PRO A 162 9.76 -18.98 -4.73
CA PRO A 162 10.20 -19.01 -3.33
C PRO A 162 11.71 -19.09 -3.15
N GLN A 163 12.44 -19.81 -4.04
CA GLN A 163 13.90 -19.95 -3.99
C GLN A 163 14.59 -18.68 -4.44
N GLU A 164 14.05 -17.97 -5.42
CA GLU A 164 14.54 -16.65 -5.81
C GLU A 164 14.31 -15.62 -4.69
N ALA A 165 13.17 -15.69 -3.99
CA ALA A 165 12.90 -14.84 -2.83
C ALA A 165 13.93 -15.09 -1.71
N GLN A 166 14.27 -16.34 -1.42
CA GLN A 166 15.32 -16.68 -0.47
C GLN A 166 16.67 -16.09 -0.90
N THR A 167 17.08 -16.33 -2.16
CA THR A 167 18.33 -15.79 -2.70
C THR A 167 18.36 -14.27 -2.64
N PHE A 168 17.25 -13.62 -2.96
CA PHE A 168 17.14 -12.15 -2.90
C PHE A 168 17.40 -11.62 -1.49
N ILE A 169 16.77 -12.21 -0.46
CA ILE A 169 16.92 -11.77 0.92
C ILE A 169 18.32 -12.05 1.46
N GLU A 170 18.95 -13.16 1.06
CA GLU A 170 20.34 -13.46 1.45
C GLU A 170 21.35 -12.43 0.91
N HIS A 171 20.98 -11.70 -0.18
CA HIS A 171 21.85 -10.75 -0.86
C HIS A 171 21.40 -9.30 -0.74
N THR A 172 20.30 -9.00 -0.04
CA THR A 172 19.77 -7.65 0.13
C THR A 172 19.51 -7.33 1.61
N ASP A 173 19.41 -6.02 1.94
CA ASP A 173 19.10 -5.54 3.28
C ASP A 173 17.80 -4.72 3.23
N VAL A 174 16.69 -5.39 2.96
CA VAL A 174 15.34 -4.80 2.88
C VAL A 174 14.54 -5.11 4.15
N ASP A 175 13.56 -4.27 4.46
CA ASP A 175 12.74 -4.38 5.68
C ASP A 175 11.41 -5.13 5.43
N ALA A 176 10.97 -5.23 4.17
CA ALA A 176 9.78 -5.95 3.74
C ALA A 176 9.91 -6.38 2.28
N LEU A 177 9.19 -7.43 1.88
CA LEU A 177 9.19 -7.98 0.53
C LEU A 177 7.76 -8.08 -0.02
N ALA A 178 7.48 -7.36 -1.11
CA ALA A 178 6.26 -7.52 -1.88
C ALA A 178 6.37 -8.77 -2.77
N VAL A 179 5.29 -9.57 -2.81
CA VAL A 179 5.26 -10.86 -3.48
C VAL A 179 3.99 -11.05 -4.29
N ALA A 180 4.15 -11.62 -5.49
CA ALA A 180 3.06 -12.00 -6.36
C ALA A 180 2.62 -13.44 -6.08
N TYR A 181 1.32 -13.63 -5.82
CA TYR A 181 0.73 -14.94 -5.54
C TYR A 181 -0.73 -15.03 -6.02
N GLY A 182 -1.10 -14.21 -7.03
CA GLY A 182 -2.42 -14.21 -7.68
C GLY A 182 -3.20 -12.92 -7.52
N THR A 183 -2.64 -11.92 -6.86
CA THR A 183 -3.25 -10.58 -6.76
C THR A 183 -2.98 -9.74 -8.02
N ALA A 184 -3.86 -8.76 -8.30
CA ALA A 184 -3.76 -7.82 -9.40
C ALA A 184 -4.16 -6.42 -8.97
N HIS A 185 -3.53 -5.39 -9.54
CA HIS A 185 -3.95 -4.00 -9.31
C HIS A 185 -5.32 -3.70 -9.95
N GLY A 186 -6.02 -2.74 -9.40
CA GLY A 186 -7.34 -2.31 -9.89
C GLY A 186 -8.51 -3.00 -9.17
N VAL A 187 -9.68 -2.99 -9.81
CA VAL A 187 -10.89 -3.64 -9.29
C VAL A 187 -11.02 -5.02 -9.94
N TYR A 188 -11.30 -6.04 -9.14
CA TYR A 188 -11.52 -7.39 -9.64
C TYR A 188 -12.86 -7.53 -10.33
N LEU A 189 -12.87 -8.03 -11.57
CA LEU A 189 -14.09 -8.39 -12.30
C LEU A 189 -14.54 -9.82 -11.98
N THR A 190 -13.58 -10.67 -11.62
CA THR A 190 -13.80 -12.06 -11.18
C THR A 190 -12.95 -12.31 -9.93
N GLU A 191 -13.36 -13.24 -9.10
CA GLU A 191 -12.62 -13.60 -7.89
C GLU A 191 -11.23 -14.19 -8.26
N PRO A 192 -10.12 -13.64 -7.73
CA PRO A 192 -8.79 -14.13 -8.06
C PRO A 192 -8.49 -15.45 -7.35
N VAL A 193 -7.68 -16.29 -7.97
CA VAL A 193 -7.15 -17.53 -7.35
C VAL A 193 -5.82 -17.20 -6.69
N LEU A 194 -5.80 -17.24 -5.35
CA LEU A 194 -4.60 -16.91 -4.56
C LEU A 194 -3.85 -18.18 -4.15
N ASP A 195 -2.54 -18.21 -4.41
CA ASP A 195 -1.64 -19.33 -4.04
C ASP A 195 -1.09 -19.13 -2.60
N PHE A 196 -1.91 -19.49 -1.61
CA PHE A 196 -1.54 -19.39 -0.20
C PHE A 196 -0.41 -20.35 0.22
N GLU A 197 -0.24 -21.49 -0.45
CA GLU A 197 0.85 -22.42 -0.15
C GLU A 197 2.19 -21.83 -0.59
N ARG A 198 2.24 -21.21 -1.76
CA ARG A 198 3.39 -20.44 -2.22
C ARG A 198 3.72 -19.30 -1.25
N LEU A 199 2.72 -18.54 -0.81
CA LEU A 199 2.90 -17.43 0.16
C LEU A 199 3.51 -17.91 1.48
N LYS A 200 3.02 -19.03 2.04
CA LYS A 200 3.58 -19.65 3.26
C LYS A 200 5.04 -20.06 3.05
N LEU A 201 5.34 -20.70 1.93
CA LEU A 201 6.69 -21.17 1.63
C LEU A 201 7.67 -19.97 1.50
N ILE A 202 7.26 -18.89 0.83
CA ILE A 202 8.06 -17.67 0.76
C ILE A 202 8.30 -17.11 2.17
N LYS A 203 7.26 -17.05 3.01
CA LYS A 203 7.40 -16.59 4.40
C LYS A 203 8.37 -17.43 5.22
N GLU A 204 8.30 -18.74 5.08
CA GLU A 204 9.19 -19.68 5.77
C GLU A 204 10.65 -19.51 5.33
N LEU A 205 10.90 -19.36 4.03
CA LEU A 205 12.26 -19.26 3.48
C LEU A 205 12.89 -17.88 3.73
N THR A 206 12.11 -16.83 3.70
CA THR A 206 12.64 -15.46 3.84
C THR A 206 12.66 -14.95 5.29
N GLY A 207 11.72 -15.40 6.11
CA GLY A 207 11.52 -14.88 7.47
C GLY A 207 11.06 -13.42 7.54
N LEU A 208 11.03 -12.69 6.41
CA LEU A 208 10.66 -11.27 6.36
C LEU A 208 9.15 -11.05 6.47
N PRO A 209 8.71 -9.86 6.91
CA PRO A 209 7.36 -9.39 6.68
C PRO A 209 7.06 -9.34 5.19
N LEU A 210 5.97 -9.98 4.76
CA LEU A 210 5.53 -9.96 3.36
C LEU A 210 4.51 -8.86 3.12
N VAL A 211 4.49 -8.36 1.89
CA VAL A 211 3.59 -7.29 1.46
C VAL A 211 2.68 -7.79 0.35
N MET A 212 1.39 -7.47 0.46
CA MET A 212 0.40 -7.67 -0.59
C MET A 212 0.20 -6.38 -1.38
N HIS A 213 0.52 -6.41 -2.67
CA HIS A 213 0.06 -5.44 -3.65
C HIS A 213 -1.19 -5.97 -4.38
N GLY A 214 -1.93 -5.07 -5.02
CA GLY A 214 -3.16 -5.47 -5.71
C GLY A 214 -4.26 -6.02 -4.78
N GLY A 215 -4.24 -5.66 -3.50
CA GLY A 215 -5.19 -6.18 -2.52
C GLY A 215 -6.59 -5.54 -2.57
N SER A 216 -6.83 -4.53 -3.40
CA SER A 216 -8.10 -3.78 -3.43
C SER A 216 -9.26 -4.64 -3.94
N GLY A 217 -10.31 -4.81 -3.12
CA GLY A 217 -11.53 -5.49 -3.54
C GLY A 217 -11.54 -7.01 -3.36
N LEU A 218 -10.56 -7.59 -2.68
CA LEU A 218 -10.61 -8.97 -2.22
C LEU A 218 -11.71 -9.16 -1.17
N ASP A 219 -12.16 -10.39 -0.99
CA ASP A 219 -13.06 -10.72 0.10
C ASP A 219 -12.33 -10.72 1.47
N GLU A 220 -13.10 -10.69 2.55
CA GLU A 220 -12.56 -10.64 3.91
C GLU A 220 -11.74 -11.90 4.26
N ALA A 221 -12.17 -13.07 3.77
CA ALA A 221 -11.49 -14.34 4.03
C ALA A 221 -10.11 -14.39 3.36
N ALA A 222 -9.97 -13.85 2.15
CA ALA A 222 -8.71 -13.73 1.43
C ALA A 222 -7.70 -12.86 2.20
N TYR A 223 -8.13 -11.69 2.73
CA TYR A 223 -7.28 -10.86 3.58
C TYR A 223 -6.82 -11.60 4.83
N ILE A 224 -7.76 -12.20 5.57
CA ILE A 224 -7.45 -12.91 6.82
C ILE A 224 -6.47 -14.07 6.56
N THR A 225 -6.71 -14.85 5.50
CA THR A 225 -5.84 -15.98 5.14
C THR A 225 -4.45 -15.50 4.75
N SER A 226 -4.34 -14.44 3.95
CA SER A 226 -3.04 -13.84 3.58
C SER A 226 -2.26 -13.36 4.80
N ILE A 227 -2.92 -12.72 5.76
CA ILE A 227 -2.29 -12.27 7.02
C ILE A 227 -1.80 -13.49 7.83
N GLN A 228 -2.58 -14.56 7.89
CA GLN A 228 -2.16 -15.82 8.54
C GLN A 228 -0.95 -16.46 7.86
N CYS A 229 -0.81 -16.27 6.53
CA CYS A 229 0.32 -16.77 5.74
C CYS A 229 1.55 -15.85 5.76
N GLY A 230 1.51 -14.69 6.43
CA GLY A 230 2.70 -13.85 6.61
C GLY A 230 2.65 -12.44 6.02
N ILE A 231 1.53 -12.03 5.42
CA ILE A 231 1.34 -10.63 5.01
C ILE A 231 1.27 -9.73 6.25
N ARG A 232 2.04 -8.62 6.21
CA ARG A 232 2.11 -7.63 7.30
C ARG A 232 1.88 -6.19 6.81
N LYS A 233 2.00 -5.92 5.52
CA LYS A 233 1.58 -4.68 4.86
C LYS A 233 0.60 -5.03 3.76
N LEU A 234 -0.44 -4.21 3.60
CA LEU A 234 -1.52 -4.44 2.66
C LEU A 234 -1.82 -3.15 1.91
N ASN A 235 -1.49 -3.12 0.61
CA ASN A 235 -1.80 -1.97 -0.24
C ASN A 235 -3.28 -1.95 -0.60
N TYR A 236 -3.93 -0.79 -0.36
CA TYR A 236 -5.35 -0.61 -0.59
C TYR A 236 -5.64 0.78 -1.15
N TYR A 237 -6.07 0.88 -2.40
CA TYR A 237 -6.35 2.15 -3.05
C TYR A 237 -7.58 2.11 -3.98
N SER A 238 -7.54 1.27 -5.04
CA SER A 238 -8.51 1.34 -6.14
C SER A 238 -9.96 1.18 -5.67
N ASN A 239 -10.22 0.24 -4.77
CA ASN A 239 -11.55 0.04 -4.22
C ASN A 239 -12.00 1.22 -3.36
N MET A 240 -11.11 1.78 -2.52
CA MET A 240 -11.41 2.99 -1.73
C MET A 240 -11.79 4.15 -2.66
N ALA A 241 -10.98 4.41 -3.69
CA ALA A 241 -11.23 5.50 -4.63
C ALA A 241 -12.57 5.32 -5.39
N HIS A 242 -12.86 4.08 -5.80
CA HIS A 242 -14.13 3.73 -6.46
C HIS A 242 -15.34 3.93 -5.53
N GLU A 243 -15.30 3.40 -4.31
CA GLU A 243 -16.39 3.52 -3.34
C GLU A 243 -16.66 4.97 -2.91
N VAL A 244 -15.61 5.77 -2.79
CA VAL A 244 -15.75 7.21 -2.56
C VAL A 244 -16.48 7.87 -3.73
N ALA A 245 -16.11 7.57 -4.98
CA ALA A 245 -16.79 8.11 -6.17
C ALA A 245 -18.28 7.73 -6.20
N ASN A 246 -18.61 6.46 -5.93
CA ASN A 246 -19.99 5.97 -5.84
C ASN A 246 -20.79 6.70 -4.75
N THR A 247 -20.18 6.89 -3.57
CA THR A 247 -20.79 7.61 -2.45
C THR A 247 -21.10 9.07 -2.81
N LEU A 248 -20.17 9.76 -3.48
CA LEU A 248 -20.35 11.13 -3.92
C LEU A 248 -21.46 11.25 -4.96
N GLN A 249 -21.49 10.34 -5.94
CA GLN A 249 -22.53 10.29 -6.97
C GLN A 249 -23.92 10.10 -6.33
N ALA A 250 -24.06 9.18 -5.40
CA ALA A 250 -25.32 8.93 -4.69
C ALA A 250 -25.78 10.16 -3.87
N LYS A 251 -24.87 10.82 -3.14
CA LYS A 251 -25.19 12.03 -2.36
C LYS A 251 -25.61 13.20 -3.25
N LEU A 252 -24.93 13.41 -4.39
CA LEU A 252 -25.27 14.44 -5.37
C LEU A 252 -26.65 14.19 -5.98
N ALA A 253 -26.93 12.95 -6.39
CA ALA A 253 -28.24 12.55 -6.93
C ALA A 253 -29.37 12.75 -5.91
N ALA A 254 -29.17 12.35 -4.64
CA ALA A 254 -30.14 12.52 -3.58
C ALA A 254 -30.44 14.00 -3.28
N ASN A 255 -29.42 14.88 -3.29
CA ASN A 255 -29.62 16.31 -3.11
C ASN A 255 -30.37 16.92 -4.29
N SER A 256 -30.02 16.56 -5.53
CA SER A 256 -30.71 17.00 -6.74
C SER A 256 -32.20 16.63 -6.72
N ALA A 257 -32.51 15.39 -6.33
CA ALA A 257 -33.92 14.92 -6.24
C ALA A 257 -34.73 15.71 -5.19
N LYS A 258 -34.09 16.21 -4.14
CA LYS A 258 -34.71 17.08 -3.10
C LYS A 258 -34.64 18.56 -3.42
N GLN A 259 -34.12 18.93 -4.60
CA GLN A 259 -33.86 20.33 -4.99
C GLN A 259 -32.93 21.07 -4.01
N HIS A 260 -32.07 20.36 -3.27
CA HIS A 260 -31.07 20.93 -2.41
C HIS A 260 -29.80 21.26 -3.20
N LYS A 261 -29.20 22.43 -2.95
CA LYS A 261 -27.91 22.77 -3.54
C LYS A 261 -26.79 22.00 -2.87
N SER A 262 -25.82 21.52 -3.67
CA SER A 262 -24.56 20.96 -3.19
C SER A 262 -23.45 21.95 -3.52
N TYR A 263 -22.56 22.19 -2.58
CA TYR A 263 -21.40 23.07 -2.75
C TYR A 263 -20.12 22.24 -2.80
N TYR A 264 -19.04 22.81 -3.35
CA TYR A 264 -17.76 22.11 -3.50
C TYR A 264 -17.21 21.62 -2.15
N HIS A 265 -17.33 22.42 -1.09
CA HIS A 265 -16.90 22.00 0.24
C HIS A 265 -17.74 20.88 0.86
N ASP A 266 -19.00 20.71 0.44
CA ASP A 266 -19.80 19.55 0.82
C ASP A 266 -19.24 18.26 0.19
N ILE A 267 -18.82 18.33 -1.09
CA ILE A 267 -18.19 17.23 -1.80
C ILE A 267 -16.91 16.81 -1.11
N SER A 268 -16.03 17.76 -0.78
CA SER A 268 -14.79 17.51 -0.04
C SER A 268 -15.05 16.84 1.32
N ARG A 269 -16.04 17.34 2.08
CA ARG A 269 -16.42 16.74 3.35
C ARG A 269 -16.94 15.31 3.19
N TRP A 270 -17.82 15.07 2.23
CA TRP A 270 -18.37 13.73 1.97
C TRP A 270 -17.30 12.74 1.50
N ALA A 271 -16.33 13.19 0.70
CA ALA A 271 -15.20 12.37 0.30
C ALA A 271 -14.38 11.94 1.53
N MET A 272 -14.02 12.89 2.39
CA MET A 272 -13.27 12.62 3.64
C MET A 272 -14.03 11.62 4.54
N GLU A 273 -15.35 11.83 4.75
CA GLU A 273 -16.19 10.95 5.57
C GLU A 273 -16.27 9.52 4.97
N ALA A 274 -16.40 9.40 3.64
CA ALA A 274 -16.44 8.11 2.95
C ALA A 274 -15.11 7.35 3.07
N VAL A 275 -13.98 8.05 2.87
CA VAL A 275 -12.64 7.50 3.10
C VAL A 275 -12.53 6.99 4.54
N GLN A 276 -12.85 7.83 5.53
CA GLN A 276 -12.76 7.45 6.95
C GLN A 276 -13.53 6.17 7.27
N GLN A 277 -14.76 6.04 6.78
CA GLN A 277 -15.60 4.85 7.02
C GLN A 277 -14.99 3.58 6.43
N ASP A 278 -14.49 3.65 5.20
CA ASP A 278 -13.86 2.50 4.53
C ASP A 278 -12.55 2.10 5.23
N ILE A 279 -11.73 3.07 5.65
CA ILE A 279 -10.48 2.84 6.38
C ILE A 279 -10.73 2.16 7.73
N VAL A 280 -11.71 2.61 8.50
CA VAL A 280 -12.09 1.94 9.76
C VAL A 280 -12.52 0.49 9.52
N ARG A 281 -13.26 0.23 8.46
CA ARG A 281 -13.67 -1.12 8.06
C ARG A 281 -12.46 -2.00 7.73
N THR A 282 -11.58 -1.53 6.85
CA THR A 282 -10.41 -2.31 6.41
C THR A 282 -9.43 -2.55 7.57
N MET A 283 -9.18 -1.58 8.45
CA MET A 283 -8.33 -1.76 9.63
C MET A 283 -8.85 -2.83 10.59
N ARG A 284 -10.19 -2.99 10.71
CA ARG A 284 -10.78 -4.10 11.47
C ARG A 284 -10.51 -5.44 10.82
N ILE A 285 -10.69 -5.54 9.50
CA ILE A 285 -10.42 -6.76 8.72
C ILE A 285 -8.94 -7.15 8.81
N PHE A 286 -8.04 -6.17 8.69
CA PHE A 286 -6.58 -6.40 8.75
C PHE A 286 -6.06 -6.69 10.17
N GLY A 287 -6.92 -6.57 11.19
CA GLY A 287 -6.58 -6.84 12.57
C GLY A 287 -5.72 -5.74 13.23
N SER A 288 -5.52 -4.61 12.57
CA SER A 288 -4.72 -3.49 13.08
C SER A 288 -5.49 -2.56 14.02
N ALA A 289 -6.80 -2.63 14.04
CA ALA A 289 -7.63 -1.85 14.97
C ALA A 289 -7.30 -2.18 16.44
N GLY A 290 -7.02 -1.15 17.24
CA GLY A 290 -6.63 -1.29 18.65
C GLY A 290 -5.14 -1.62 18.87
N GLN A 291 -4.29 -1.55 17.84
CA GLN A 291 -2.87 -1.88 17.93
C GLN A 291 -1.94 -0.64 18.06
N ALA A 292 -2.50 0.59 18.02
CA ALA A 292 -1.73 1.83 18.18
C ALA A 292 -1.58 2.25 19.65
#